data_4aed899a1fe18cfa31712d1031528ebd
#
_entry.id   4aed899a1fe18cfa31712d1031528ebd
#
_cell.length_a   1.000
_cell.length_b   1.000
_cell.length_c   1.000
_cell.angle_alpha   90.00
_cell.angle_beta   90.00
_cell.angle_gamma   90.00
#
_symmetry.space_group_name_H-M   'P 1'
#
loop_
_entity.id
_entity.type
_entity.pdbx_description
1 polymer ?
#
loop_
_entity_poly.entity_id
_entity_poly.type
_entity_poly.pdbx_seq_one_letter_code
_entity_poly.pdbx_strand_id
1 'polypeptide(L)'
;EPEKWRLFREYCKQDVVTEMAIERRLSAFPVPEQVQREWELDQRINAAGIRLDMDLIDGALHIAGAVTSDLMQEAVTLTGLENPNAVGQLKGWVETQTGLTVESLDKETVKELLARSELPAKVRRVLEIRQELGKSSVKKYEAMVKSVCKDGRVRGLLQFYGANRTGRWAGRLVQAQNLPRNYIEELDLARDMV
;
A
#
# COMPACT_ATOMS: atom_id res chain seq x y z
N GLU A 1 -27.41 -27.88 5.02
CA GLU A 1 -27.36 -28.46 6.38
C GLU A 1 -28.26 -27.63 7.33
N PRO A 2 -29.49 -28.08 7.64
CA PRO A 2 -30.48 -27.27 8.38
C PRO A 2 -30.01 -26.93 9.81
N GLU A 3 -29.24 -27.79 10.44
CA GLU A 3 -28.78 -27.59 11.80
C GLU A 3 -27.71 -26.52 11.93
N LYS A 4 -26.77 -26.45 11.00
CA LYS A 4 -25.77 -25.35 10.94
C LYS A 4 -26.44 -24.01 10.66
N TRP A 5 -27.50 -24.03 9.83
CA TRP A 5 -28.29 -22.83 9.56
C TRP A 5 -29.05 -22.33 10.79
N ARG A 6 -29.62 -23.28 11.58
CA ARG A 6 -30.25 -22.95 12.85
C ARG A 6 -29.26 -22.35 13.83
N LEU A 7 -28.08 -22.97 14.00
CA LEU A 7 -27.03 -22.47 14.88
C LEU A 7 -26.57 -21.08 14.46
N PHE A 8 -26.36 -20.83 13.16
CA PHE A 8 -26.02 -19.52 12.63
C PHE A 8 -27.07 -18.45 12.96
N ARG A 9 -28.35 -18.79 12.83
CA ARG A 9 -29.46 -17.89 13.19
C ARG A 9 -29.49 -17.56 14.68
N GLU A 10 -29.28 -18.54 15.53
CA GLU A 10 -29.21 -18.31 16.99
C GLU A 10 -28.00 -17.46 17.37
N TYR A 11 -26.87 -17.69 16.73
CA TYR A 11 -25.69 -16.82 16.87
C TYR A 11 -25.99 -15.36 16.51
N CYS A 12 -26.57 -15.12 15.34
CA CYS A 12 -26.95 -13.76 14.92
C CYS A 12 -27.94 -13.10 15.89
N LYS A 13 -28.92 -13.86 16.44
CA LYS A 13 -29.82 -13.32 17.47
C LYS A 13 -29.06 -12.93 18.74
N GLN A 14 -28.11 -13.77 19.16
CA GLN A 14 -27.31 -13.49 20.36
C GLN A 14 -26.47 -12.22 20.18
N ASP A 15 -25.91 -11.99 18.99
CA ASP A 15 -25.17 -10.76 18.69
C ASP A 15 -26.05 -9.53 18.88
N VAL A 16 -27.28 -9.53 18.32
CA VAL A 16 -28.24 -8.43 18.48
C VAL A 16 -28.62 -8.22 19.95
N VAL A 17 -28.91 -9.30 20.69
CA VAL A 17 -29.22 -9.19 22.13
C VAL A 17 -28.08 -8.57 22.92
N THR A 18 -26.84 -8.97 22.59
CA THR A 18 -25.64 -8.44 23.23
C THR A 18 -25.45 -6.96 22.90
N GLU A 19 -25.60 -6.57 21.63
CA GLU A 19 -25.53 -5.18 21.19
C GLU A 19 -26.56 -4.30 21.92
N MET A 20 -27.82 -4.74 21.98
CA MET A 20 -28.88 -4.03 22.73
C MET A 20 -28.58 -3.90 24.23
N ALA A 21 -27.95 -4.90 24.83
CA ALA A 21 -27.55 -4.85 26.25
C ALA A 21 -26.41 -3.85 26.48
N ILE A 22 -25.45 -3.76 25.54
CA ILE A 22 -24.38 -2.78 25.56
C ILE A 22 -24.96 -1.35 25.40
N GLU A 23 -25.82 -1.15 24.42
CA GLU A 23 -26.48 0.13 24.16
C GLU A 23 -27.22 0.65 25.40
N ARG A 24 -28.02 -0.20 26.06
CA ARG A 24 -28.74 0.17 27.29
C ARG A 24 -27.78 0.61 28.40
N ARG A 25 -26.60 -0.02 28.54
CA ARG A 25 -25.59 0.37 29.55
C ARG A 25 -24.91 1.67 29.21
N LEU A 26 -24.72 1.95 27.91
CA LEU A 26 -24.05 3.15 27.43
C LEU A 26 -25.02 4.34 27.26
N SER A 27 -26.33 4.12 27.32
CA SER A 27 -27.35 5.17 27.09
C SER A 27 -27.23 6.37 28.02
N ALA A 28 -26.62 6.20 29.22
CA ALA A 28 -26.31 7.29 30.14
C ALA A 28 -25.17 8.22 29.63
N PHE A 29 -24.44 7.79 28.61
CA PHE A 29 -23.31 8.52 28.01
C PHE A 29 -23.57 8.74 26.52
N PRO A 30 -24.51 9.64 26.16
CA PRO A 30 -24.87 9.85 24.76
C PRO A 30 -23.67 10.41 23.97
N VAL A 31 -23.58 10.02 22.69
CA VAL A 31 -22.59 10.60 21.79
C VAL A 31 -22.88 12.10 21.64
N PRO A 32 -21.89 12.99 21.83
CA PRO A 32 -22.07 14.42 21.60
C PRO A 32 -22.55 14.69 20.19
N GLU A 33 -23.48 15.65 20.05
CA GLU A 33 -24.10 15.98 18.75
C GLU A 33 -23.07 16.33 17.65
N GLN A 34 -21.99 17.02 18.03
CA GLN A 34 -20.91 17.33 17.09
C GLN A 34 -20.24 16.06 16.57
N VAL A 35 -19.94 15.10 17.44
CA VAL A 35 -19.31 13.81 17.05
C VAL A 35 -20.23 13.00 16.15
N GLN A 36 -21.55 13.03 16.44
CA GLN A 36 -22.55 12.40 15.59
C GLN A 36 -22.57 13.01 14.18
N ARG A 37 -22.56 14.35 14.08
CA ARG A 37 -22.51 15.05 12.79
C ARG A 37 -21.23 14.75 12.02
N GLU A 38 -20.10 14.68 12.69
CA GLU A 38 -18.82 14.32 12.06
C GLU A 38 -18.83 12.88 11.54
N TRP A 39 -19.42 11.95 12.29
CA TRP A 39 -19.61 10.57 11.83
C TRP A 39 -20.52 10.48 10.63
N GLU A 40 -21.64 11.19 10.62
CA GLU A 40 -22.56 11.26 9.48
C GLU A 40 -21.88 11.86 8.24
N LEU A 41 -21.01 12.85 8.44
CA LEU A 41 -20.20 13.41 7.36
C LEU A 41 -19.22 12.36 6.80
N ASP A 42 -18.55 11.60 7.67
CA ASP A 42 -17.69 10.49 7.27
C ASP A 42 -18.44 9.46 6.41
N GLN A 43 -19.66 9.08 6.84
CA GLN A 43 -20.49 8.15 6.06
C GLN A 43 -20.83 8.70 4.67
N ARG A 44 -21.20 9.99 4.58
CA ARG A 44 -21.49 10.64 3.29
C ARG A 44 -20.28 10.73 2.39
N ILE A 45 -19.10 11.10 2.92
CA ILE A 45 -17.83 11.15 2.16
C ILE A 45 -17.48 9.76 1.65
N ASN A 46 -17.55 8.74 2.50
CA ASN A 46 -17.23 7.37 2.14
C ASN A 46 -18.22 6.79 1.11
N ALA A 47 -19.50 7.12 1.21
CA ALA A 47 -20.52 6.71 0.25
C ALA A 47 -20.37 7.42 -1.10
N ALA A 48 -20.06 8.71 -1.11
CA ALA A 48 -19.78 9.45 -2.34
C ALA A 48 -18.53 8.94 -3.04
N GLY A 49 -17.49 8.64 -2.29
CA GLY A 49 -16.20 8.17 -2.80
C GLY A 49 -15.46 9.21 -3.63
N ILE A 50 -14.28 8.86 -4.09
CA ILE A 50 -13.42 9.70 -4.93
C ILE A 50 -13.32 9.08 -6.32
N ARG A 51 -13.56 9.88 -7.36
CA ARG A 51 -13.38 9.44 -8.74
C ARG A 51 -11.88 9.29 -9.05
N LEU A 52 -11.53 8.20 -9.70
CA LEU A 52 -10.20 7.94 -10.19
C LEU A 52 -10.10 8.27 -11.68
N ASP A 53 -8.94 8.76 -12.08
CA ASP A 53 -8.53 8.85 -13.46
C ASP A 53 -7.91 7.49 -13.85
N MET A 54 -8.71 6.65 -14.49
CA MET A 54 -8.30 5.30 -14.82
C MET A 54 -7.30 5.29 -15.97
N ASP A 55 -7.38 6.23 -16.91
CA ASP A 55 -6.45 6.31 -18.04
C ASP A 55 -5.04 6.63 -17.53
N LEU A 56 -4.92 7.60 -16.60
CA LEU A 56 -3.67 7.91 -15.91
C LEU A 56 -3.13 6.71 -15.12
N ILE A 57 -3.99 6.00 -14.41
CA ILE A 57 -3.59 4.84 -13.59
C ILE A 57 -3.08 3.72 -14.47
N ASP A 58 -3.77 3.40 -15.54
CA ASP A 58 -3.41 2.33 -16.46
C ASP A 58 -2.10 2.67 -17.20
N GLY A 59 -1.91 3.93 -17.63
CA GLY A 59 -0.66 4.41 -18.20
C GLY A 59 0.51 4.28 -17.23
N ALA A 60 0.33 4.73 -15.98
CA ALA A 60 1.34 4.62 -14.94
C ALA A 60 1.74 3.17 -14.63
N LEU A 61 0.76 2.25 -14.59
CA LEU A 61 1.01 0.82 -14.38
C LEU A 61 1.72 0.18 -15.59
N HIS A 62 1.36 0.59 -16.81
CA HIS A 62 2.04 0.12 -18.02
C HIS A 62 3.52 0.50 -18.04
N ILE A 63 3.84 1.78 -17.79
CA ILE A 63 5.22 2.26 -17.70
C ILE A 63 5.98 1.55 -16.57
N ALA A 64 5.38 1.44 -15.39
CA ALA A 64 5.99 0.76 -14.26
C ALA A 64 6.27 -0.73 -14.55
N GLY A 65 5.37 -1.40 -15.26
CA GLY A 65 5.53 -2.78 -15.70
C GLY A 65 6.71 -2.94 -16.67
N ALA A 66 6.81 -2.07 -17.67
CA ALA A 66 7.92 -2.06 -18.63
C ALA A 66 9.27 -1.85 -17.93
N VAL A 67 9.37 -0.79 -17.12
CA VAL A 67 10.61 -0.48 -16.36
C VAL A 67 10.99 -1.62 -15.42
N THR A 68 10.01 -2.24 -14.73
CA THR A 68 10.25 -3.38 -13.86
C THR A 68 10.80 -4.58 -14.64
N SER A 69 10.23 -4.86 -15.81
CA SER A 69 10.70 -5.94 -16.69
C SER A 69 12.14 -5.71 -17.14
N ASP A 70 12.46 -4.52 -17.61
CA ASP A 70 13.81 -4.16 -18.08
C ASP A 70 14.84 -4.26 -16.96
N LEU A 71 14.55 -3.72 -15.79
CA LEU A 71 15.41 -3.79 -14.61
C LEU A 71 15.62 -5.23 -14.13
N MET A 72 14.58 -6.05 -14.17
CA MET A 72 14.70 -7.47 -13.81
C MET A 72 15.56 -8.22 -14.81
N GLN A 73 15.40 -7.98 -16.11
CA GLN A 73 16.23 -8.59 -17.14
C GLN A 73 17.70 -8.18 -17.02
N GLU A 74 17.98 -6.91 -16.73
CA GLU A 74 19.31 -6.43 -16.43
C GLU A 74 19.91 -7.12 -15.20
N ALA A 75 19.13 -7.22 -14.11
CA ALA A 75 19.58 -7.89 -12.89
C ALA A 75 19.89 -9.37 -13.12
N VAL A 76 19.06 -10.10 -13.89
CA VAL A 76 19.32 -11.48 -14.28
C VAL A 76 20.63 -11.57 -15.08
N THR A 77 20.83 -10.71 -16.06
CA THR A 77 22.05 -10.67 -16.89
C THR A 77 23.30 -10.38 -16.06
N LEU A 78 23.20 -9.45 -15.12
CA LEU A 78 24.31 -9.10 -14.23
C LEU A 78 24.63 -10.18 -13.20
N THR A 79 23.62 -10.81 -12.62
CA THR A 79 23.83 -11.75 -11.50
C THR A 79 23.97 -13.20 -11.96
N GLY A 80 23.34 -13.59 -13.06
CA GLY A 80 23.15 -14.98 -13.47
C GLY A 80 22.14 -15.74 -12.59
N LEU A 81 21.43 -15.06 -11.71
CA LEU A 81 20.41 -15.67 -10.85
C LEU A 81 19.10 -15.84 -11.62
N GLU A 82 18.39 -16.92 -11.35
CA GLU A 82 17.05 -17.15 -11.91
C GLU A 82 16.06 -16.11 -11.39
N ASN A 83 16.16 -15.75 -10.12
CA ASN A 83 15.30 -14.73 -9.49
C ASN A 83 16.11 -13.76 -8.60
N PRO A 84 16.63 -12.65 -9.16
CA PRO A 84 17.33 -11.62 -8.39
C PRO A 84 16.48 -10.92 -7.30
N ASN A 85 15.16 -11.08 -7.33
CA ASN A 85 14.28 -10.57 -6.28
C ASN A 85 14.23 -11.47 -5.04
N ALA A 86 14.65 -12.72 -5.15
CA ALA A 86 14.75 -13.63 -4.02
C ALA A 86 15.89 -13.18 -3.09
N VAL A 87 15.52 -12.62 -1.92
CA VAL A 87 16.46 -12.00 -0.98
C VAL A 87 17.62 -12.90 -0.63
N GLY A 88 17.36 -14.20 -0.37
CA GLY A 88 18.41 -15.17 -0.03
C GLY A 88 19.41 -15.40 -1.16
N GLN A 89 18.95 -15.53 -2.42
CA GLN A 89 19.81 -15.71 -3.58
C GLN A 89 20.66 -14.46 -3.85
N LEU A 90 20.02 -13.28 -3.82
CA LEU A 90 20.72 -12.02 -4.05
C LEU A 90 21.75 -11.74 -2.95
N LYS A 91 21.41 -12.02 -1.70
CA LYS A 91 22.32 -11.89 -0.56
C LYS A 91 23.58 -12.72 -0.76
N GLY A 92 23.44 -14.02 -1.01
CA GLY A 92 24.57 -14.91 -1.25
C GLY A 92 25.42 -14.49 -2.45
N TRP A 93 24.79 -13.96 -3.51
CA TRP A 93 25.50 -13.41 -4.65
C TRP A 93 26.33 -12.17 -4.27
N VAL A 94 25.76 -11.22 -3.51
CA VAL A 94 26.47 -10.01 -3.02
C VAL A 94 27.65 -10.41 -2.15
N GLU A 95 27.46 -11.34 -1.20
CA GLU A 95 28.52 -11.85 -0.33
C GLU A 95 29.66 -12.48 -1.14
N THR A 96 29.34 -13.30 -2.16
CA THR A 96 30.31 -13.90 -3.04
C THR A 96 31.11 -12.87 -3.84
N GLN A 97 30.48 -11.82 -4.33
CA GLN A 97 31.12 -10.78 -5.15
C GLN A 97 31.96 -9.79 -4.34
N THR A 98 31.63 -9.59 -3.06
CA THR A 98 32.29 -8.56 -2.22
C THR A 98 33.20 -9.13 -1.13
N GLY A 99 33.02 -10.39 -0.77
CA GLY A 99 33.68 -10.99 0.41
C GLY A 99 33.14 -10.49 1.75
N LEU A 100 32.07 -9.67 1.72
CA LEU A 100 31.44 -9.11 2.93
C LEU A 100 30.33 -10.04 3.42
N THR A 101 30.17 -10.14 4.71
CA THR A 101 28.96 -10.75 5.31
C THR A 101 27.85 -9.71 5.34
N VAL A 102 26.67 -10.05 4.80
CA VAL A 102 25.51 -9.18 4.72
C VAL A 102 24.38 -9.83 5.51
N GLU A 103 23.88 -9.21 6.55
CA GLU A 103 22.79 -9.78 7.38
C GLU A 103 21.44 -9.69 6.68
N SER A 104 21.16 -8.56 6.07
CA SER A 104 19.92 -8.31 5.33
C SER A 104 20.16 -7.49 4.06
N LEU A 105 19.15 -7.42 3.18
CA LEU A 105 19.09 -6.48 2.04
C LEU A 105 17.87 -5.57 2.17
N ASP A 106 17.65 -5.06 3.39
CA ASP A 106 16.66 -4.02 3.63
C ASP A 106 17.15 -2.66 3.12
N LYS A 107 16.29 -1.67 3.20
CA LYS A 107 16.55 -0.33 2.64
C LYS A 107 17.78 0.35 3.24
N GLU A 108 18.00 0.19 4.55
CA GLU A 108 19.12 0.85 5.24
C GLU A 108 20.43 0.14 4.91
N THR A 109 20.45 -1.19 4.96
CA THR A 109 21.64 -1.98 4.60
C THR A 109 22.05 -1.75 3.14
N VAL A 110 21.09 -1.73 2.21
CA VAL A 110 21.36 -1.41 0.79
C VAL A 110 21.96 -0.01 0.65
N LYS A 111 21.44 0.99 1.37
CA LYS A 111 21.98 2.35 1.37
C LYS A 111 23.40 2.43 1.91
N GLU A 112 23.70 1.70 2.99
CA GLU A 112 25.03 1.61 3.57
C GLU A 112 26.04 0.94 2.62
N LEU A 113 25.63 -0.14 1.95
CA LEU A 113 26.46 -0.80 0.94
C LEU A 113 26.75 0.14 -0.23
N LEU A 114 25.75 0.84 -0.75
CA LEU A 114 25.91 1.81 -1.85
C LEU A 114 26.79 3.00 -1.49
N ALA A 115 26.91 3.37 -0.22
CA ALA A 115 27.79 4.44 0.26
C ALA A 115 29.28 4.06 0.25
N ARG A 116 29.62 2.75 0.13
CA ARG A 116 31.02 2.30 0.11
C ARG A 116 31.65 2.63 -1.24
N SER A 117 32.79 3.29 -1.24
CA SER A 117 33.57 3.63 -2.46
C SER A 117 34.14 2.39 -3.16
N GLU A 118 34.48 1.37 -2.39
CA GLU A 118 35.16 0.14 -2.87
C GLU A 118 34.20 -0.91 -3.45
N LEU A 119 32.90 -0.61 -3.53
CA LEU A 119 31.92 -1.57 -4.02
C LEU A 119 32.11 -1.81 -5.53
N PRO A 120 32.24 -3.07 -5.97
CA PRO A 120 32.36 -3.39 -7.40
C PRO A 120 31.19 -2.79 -8.20
N ALA A 121 31.46 -2.21 -9.36
CA ALA A 121 30.46 -1.52 -10.18
C ALA A 121 29.24 -2.41 -10.50
N LYS A 122 29.47 -3.71 -10.74
CA LYS A 122 28.42 -4.70 -10.99
C LYS A 122 27.50 -4.87 -9.78
N VAL A 123 28.07 -4.95 -8.58
CA VAL A 123 27.29 -5.07 -7.33
C VAL A 123 26.53 -3.78 -7.06
N ARG A 124 27.17 -2.65 -7.25
CA ARG A 124 26.54 -1.33 -7.13
C ARG A 124 25.27 -1.27 -7.99
N ARG A 125 25.40 -1.58 -9.28
CA ARG A 125 24.26 -1.53 -10.21
C ARG A 125 23.12 -2.46 -9.81
N VAL A 126 23.41 -3.67 -9.36
CA VAL A 126 22.38 -4.62 -8.89
C VAL A 126 21.69 -4.12 -7.62
N LEU A 127 22.41 -3.49 -6.69
CA LEU A 127 21.82 -2.90 -5.50
C LEU A 127 20.97 -1.65 -5.82
N GLU A 128 21.37 -0.84 -6.81
CA GLU A 128 20.55 0.26 -7.34
C GLU A 128 19.24 -0.26 -7.94
N ILE A 129 19.29 -1.30 -8.78
CA ILE A 129 18.11 -1.97 -9.31
C ILE A 129 17.23 -2.47 -8.18
N ARG A 130 17.80 -3.11 -7.17
CA ARG A 130 17.06 -3.55 -5.98
C ARG A 130 16.34 -2.41 -5.28
N GLN A 131 16.99 -1.25 -5.17
CA GLN A 131 16.40 -0.05 -4.56
C GLN A 131 15.25 0.50 -5.41
N GLU A 132 15.40 0.54 -6.73
CA GLU A 132 14.34 0.98 -7.66
C GLU A 132 13.12 0.03 -7.60
N LEU A 133 13.32 -1.27 -7.71
CA LEU A 133 12.27 -2.28 -7.61
C LEU A 133 11.57 -2.30 -6.23
N GLY A 134 12.25 -1.85 -5.19
CA GLY A 134 11.72 -1.73 -3.83
C GLY A 134 10.79 -0.54 -3.61
N LYS A 135 10.66 0.39 -4.56
CA LYS A 135 9.79 1.57 -4.43
C LYS A 135 8.32 1.17 -4.35
N SER A 136 7.64 1.62 -3.31
CA SER A 136 6.25 1.24 -3.03
C SER A 136 5.21 2.16 -3.66
N SER A 137 5.62 3.22 -4.37
CA SER A 137 4.70 4.21 -4.98
C SER A 137 3.73 3.58 -5.98
N VAL A 138 4.20 2.65 -6.80
CA VAL A 138 3.38 1.94 -7.80
C VAL A 138 2.27 1.08 -7.17
N LYS A 139 2.51 0.51 -5.99
CA LYS A 139 1.51 -0.30 -5.25
C LYS A 139 0.22 0.47 -4.93
N LYS A 140 0.28 1.79 -4.93
CA LYS A 140 -0.90 2.62 -4.75
C LYS A 140 -1.84 2.59 -5.95
N TYR A 141 -1.29 2.60 -7.16
CA TYR A 141 -2.08 2.44 -8.38
C TYR A 141 -2.71 1.05 -8.46
N GLU A 142 -1.97 0.00 -8.10
CA GLU A 142 -2.53 -1.35 -7.97
C GLU A 142 -3.69 -1.42 -6.95
N ALA A 143 -3.54 -0.73 -5.81
CA ALA A 143 -4.60 -0.64 -4.81
C ALA A 143 -5.82 0.13 -5.34
N MET A 144 -5.62 1.17 -6.15
CA MET A 144 -6.69 1.92 -6.82
C MET A 144 -7.48 1.02 -7.77
N VAL A 145 -6.80 0.27 -8.65
CA VAL A 145 -7.44 -0.67 -9.58
C VAL A 145 -8.24 -1.74 -8.84
N LYS A 146 -7.70 -2.29 -7.74
CA LYS A 146 -8.38 -3.32 -6.94
C LYS A 146 -9.60 -2.81 -6.17
N SER A 147 -9.65 -1.49 -5.92
CA SER A 147 -10.68 -0.87 -5.06
C SER A 147 -11.73 -0.09 -5.84
N VAL A 148 -11.51 0.18 -7.13
CA VAL A 148 -12.43 0.97 -7.94
C VAL A 148 -13.75 0.23 -8.14
N CYS A 149 -14.86 0.97 -7.97
CA CYS A 149 -16.20 0.49 -8.24
C CYS A 149 -16.55 0.68 -9.74
N LYS A 150 -17.65 0.08 -10.19
CA LYS A 150 -18.11 0.13 -11.60
C LYS A 150 -18.33 1.55 -12.14
N ASP A 151 -18.55 2.52 -11.28
CA ASP A 151 -18.74 3.93 -11.63
C ASP A 151 -17.45 4.76 -11.62
N GLY A 152 -16.28 4.12 -11.56
CA GLY A 152 -14.97 4.77 -11.54
C GLY A 152 -14.61 5.44 -10.21
N ARG A 153 -15.32 5.13 -9.12
CA ARG A 153 -15.06 5.74 -7.80
C ARG A 153 -14.56 4.70 -6.80
N VAL A 154 -13.68 5.13 -5.91
CA VAL A 154 -13.28 4.34 -4.74
C VAL A 154 -14.02 4.86 -3.51
N ARG A 155 -14.59 3.93 -2.74
CA ARG A 155 -15.39 4.20 -1.54
C ARG A 155 -14.74 3.63 -0.29
N GLY A 156 -15.14 4.12 0.89
CA GLY A 156 -14.60 3.64 2.16
C GLY A 156 -13.13 4.02 2.38
N LEU A 157 -12.70 5.18 1.89
CA LEU A 157 -11.32 5.66 1.98
C LEU A 157 -10.94 6.20 3.35
N LEU A 158 -11.91 6.52 4.19
CA LEU A 158 -11.71 7.10 5.51
C LEU A 158 -12.30 6.20 6.60
N GLN A 159 -11.67 6.24 7.75
CA GLN A 159 -12.20 5.67 8.99
C GLN A 159 -12.34 6.78 10.02
N PHE A 160 -13.58 7.05 10.41
CA PHE A 160 -13.88 7.95 11.50
C PHE A 160 -13.17 7.48 12.79
N TYR A 161 -12.54 8.41 13.50
CA TYR A 161 -11.79 8.12 14.74
C TYR A 161 -10.71 7.02 14.59
N GLY A 162 -10.21 6.77 13.39
CA GLY A 162 -9.27 5.68 13.11
C GLY A 162 -7.92 5.79 13.81
N ALA A 163 -7.52 7.01 14.21
CA ALA A 163 -6.37 7.27 15.06
C ALA A 163 -6.84 7.47 16.52
N ASN A 164 -7.09 6.39 17.23
CA ASN A 164 -7.76 6.33 18.54
C ASN A 164 -7.22 7.32 19.58
N ARG A 165 -5.91 7.57 19.60
CA ARG A 165 -5.28 8.48 20.58
C ARG A 165 -5.56 9.95 20.32
N THR A 166 -5.84 10.33 19.09
CA THR A 166 -5.98 11.74 18.66
C THR A 166 -7.35 12.08 18.12
N GLY A 167 -8.22 11.10 17.93
CA GLY A 167 -9.53 11.27 17.31
C GLY A 167 -9.52 11.66 15.82
N ARG A 168 -8.35 11.59 15.16
CA ARG A 168 -8.23 11.92 13.73
C ARG A 168 -8.79 10.82 12.85
N TRP A 169 -9.27 11.18 11.66
CA TRP A 169 -9.56 10.21 10.61
C TRP A 169 -8.29 9.45 10.20
N ALA A 170 -8.42 8.15 9.98
CA ALA A 170 -7.38 7.34 9.35
C ALA A 170 -7.74 7.04 7.90
N GLY A 171 -6.77 7.06 7.02
CA GLY A 171 -6.95 6.62 5.64
C GLY A 171 -7.03 5.10 5.52
N ARG A 172 -7.88 4.64 4.62
CA ARG A 172 -8.08 3.23 4.27
C ARG A 172 -7.74 3.00 2.80
N LEU A 173 -7.58 1.75 2.42
CA LEU A 173 -7.33 1.33 1.03
C LEU A 173 -6.13 2.07 0.41
N VAL A 174 -6.39 3.04 -0.43
CA VAL A 174 -5.36 3.82 -1.15
C VAL A 174 -4.53 4.71 -0.23
N GLN A 175 -5.10 5.15 0.91
CA GLN A 175 -4.46 6.11 1.82
C GLN A 175 -3.92 7.35 1.09
N ALA A 176 -4.82 8.11 0.48
CA ALA A 176 -4.50 9.27 -0.35
C ALA A 176 -3.59 10.31 0.34
N GLN A 177 -3.72 10.46 1.69
CA GLN A 177 -2.88 11.34 2.48
C GLN A 177 -1.39 10.95 2.50
N ASN A 178 -1.06 9.72 2.13
CA ASN A 178 0.29 9.18 2.07
C ASN A 178 0.82 9.09 0.62
N LEU A 179 0.19 9.74 -0.35
CA LEU A 179 0.75 9.86 -1.68
C LEU A 179 2.04 10.69 -1.62
N PRO A 180 3.07 10.34 -2.40
CA PRO A 180 4.31 11.10 -2.43
C PRO A 180 4.04 12.53 -2.90
N ARG A 181 4.80 13.47 -2.36
CA ARG A 181 4.80 14.84 -2.89
C ARG A 181 5.45 14.84 -4.27
N ASN A 182 4.88 15.64 -5.14
CA ASN A 182 5.45 15.85 -6.46
C ASN A 182 6.54 16.93 -6.40
N TYR A 183 7.69 16.63 -7.01
CA TYR A 183 8.83 17.53 -7.14
C TYR A 183 9.21 17.76 -8.62
N ILE A 184 8.34 17.31 -9.54
CA ILE A 184 8.57 17.49 -10.98
C ILE A 184 8.16 18.91 -11.35
N GLU A 185 9.08 19.72 -11.88
CA GLU A 185 8.83 21.11 -12.25
C GLU A 185 7.84 21.23 -13.41
N GLU A 186 7.91 20.30 -14.38
CA GLU A 186 7.02 20.26 -15.56
C GLU A 186 5.98 19.12 -15.40
N LEU A 187 5.10 19.26 -14.40
CA LEU A 187 4.12 18.22 -14.06
C LEU A 187 3.14 17.94 -15.21
N ASP A 188 2.71 18.97 -15.93
CA ASP A 188 1.73 18.80 -17.00
C ASP A 188 2.33 18.03 -18.17
N LEU A 189 3.59 18.32 -18.54
CA LEU A 189 4.32 17.52 -19.53
C LEU A 189 4.45 16.05 -19.08
N ALA A 190 4.76 15.81 -17.81
CA ALA A 190 4.87 14.45 -17.29
C ALA A 190 3.52 13.70 -17.32
N ARG A 191 2.39 14.40 -17.16
CA ARG A 191 1.05 13.83 -17.30
C ARG A 191 0.69 13.48 -18.72
N ASP A 192 1.10 14.33 -19.66
CA ASP A 192 0.85 14.12 -21.09
C ASP A 192 1.65 12.92 -21.67
N MET A 193 2.68 12.45 -20.96
CA MET A 193 3.48 11.29 -21.33
C MET A 193 2.91 9.95 -20.82
N VAL A 194 1.93 9.98 -19.94
CA VAL A 194 1.31 8.80 -19.31
C VAL A 194 -0.05 8.52 -19.93
#